data_285c06d191fe41991b7fc51fdd066c7e
#
_entry.id   285c06d191fe41991b7fc51fdd066c7e
#
_cell.length_a   1.000
_cell.length_b   1.000
_cell.length_c   1.000
_cell.angle_alpha   90.00
_cell.angle_beta   90.00
_cell.angle_gamma   90.00
#
_symmetry.space_group_name_H-M   'P 1'
#
loop_
_entity.id
_entity.type
_entity.pdbx_description
1 polymer ?
#
loop_
_entity_poly.entity_id
_entity_poly.type
_entity_poly.pdbx_seq_one_letter_code
_entity_poly.pdbx_strand_id
1 'polypeptide(L)'
;DLKEEFKTQESEWQILFDGISYEQWRGYLAEDIPQEWIIEDGAMAFIPGSQGGKNIITKDKFTNFILSLEWKISEGGNSGIFWGVYEDAKFPEAYQTGPEIQIVDNEKHPDAQYEGGTHKAGSLFDMIACPDSTVKPAGEWNLCVMEINHKTNLGKVIMNNIEVFTFPLHGDAWETMVANSKFKDWEGFGRYKTGHIGLQDHGNKVWFRNIKIKKL
;
A
#
# COMPACT_ATOMS: atom_id res chain seq x y z
N ASP A 1 -15.93 27.15 -26.49
CA ASP A 1 -17.14 26.88 -25.71
C ASP A 1 -16.74 26.47 -24.31
N LEU A 2 -16.99 27.38 -23.33
CA LEU A 2 -16.52 27.22 -21.92
C LEU A 2 -17.01 25.93 -21.24
N LYS A 3 -17.97 25.25 -21.83
CA LYS A 3 -18.46 23.95 -21.33
C LYS A 3 -17.60 22.75 -21.76
N GLU A 4 -16.79 22.87 -22.81
CA GLU A 4 -15.85 21.85 -23.24
C GLU A 4 -14.50 21.97 -22.50
N GLU A 5 -14.08 23.19 -22.13
CA GLU A 5 -12.84 23.39 -21.35
C GLU A 5 -12.94 22.87 -19.92
N PHE A 6 -14.14 22.89 -19.31
CA PHE A 6 -14.33 22.31 -17.96
C PHE A 6 -14.42 20.78 -17.95
N LYS A 7 -14.61 20.11 -19.09
CA LYS A 7 -14.59 18.64 -19.19
C LYS A 7 -13.18 18.03 -19.27
N THR A 8 -12.16 18.84 -19.52
CA THR A 8 -10.77 18.38 -19.70
C THR A 8 -9.91 18.39 -18.45
N GLN A 9 -10.46 18.70 -17.25
CA GLN A 9 -9.69 18.77 -16.00
C GLN A 9 -10.11 17.77 -14.91
N GLU A 10 -11.08 16.93 -15.11
CA GLU A 10 -11.17 15.71 -14.30
C GLU A 10 -10.21 14.69 -14.90
N SER A 11 -8.94 14.71 -14.47
CA SER A 11 -8.03 13.60 -14.72
C SER A 11 -8.72 12.36 -14.14
N GLU A 12 -9.15 11.48 -15.03
CA GLU A 12 -10.03 10.38 -14.72
C GLU A 12 -9.34 9.42 -13.74
N TRP A 13 -10.03 9.04 -12.69
CA TRP A 13 -9.63 7.97 -11.83
C TRP A 13 -9.67 6.66 -12.60
N GLN A 14 -8.56 5.95 -12.63
CA GLN A 14 -8.49 4.57 -13.08
C GLN A 14 -8.98 3.67 -11.95
N ILE A 15 -10.01 2.87 -12.22
CA ILE A 15 -10.48 1.87 -11.26
C ILE A 15 -9.53 0.68 -11.30
N LEU A 16 -8.89 0.38 -10.18
CA LEU A 16 -8.01 -0.78 -10.04
C LEU A 16 -8.75 -2.01 -9.53
N PHE A 17 -9.88 -1.82 -8.83
CA PHE A 17 -10.74 -2.92 -8.41
C PHE A 17 -12.19 -2.43 -8.30
N ASP A 18 -13.06 -3.10 -9.02
CA ASP A 18 -14.48 -2.75 -9.18
C ASP A 18 -15.43 -3.58 -8.29
N GLY A 19 -14.90 -4.50 -7.48
CA GLY A 19 -15.69 -5.44 -6.68
C GLY A 19 -16.08 -6.73 -7.38
N ILE A 20 -15.69 -6.91 -8.64
CA ILE A 20 -16.15 -8.02 -9.51
C ILE A 20 -14.97 -8.88 -9.99
N SER A 21 -13.83 -8.28 -10.33
CA SER A 21 -12.73 -9.04 -10.91
C SER A 21 -11.34 -8.52 -10.50
N TYR A 22 -10.35 -9.42 -10.60
CA TYR A 22 -8.94 -9.12 -10.44
C TYR A 22 -8.23 -8.73 -11.76
N GLU A 23 -8.96 -8.25 -12.75
CA GLU A 23 -8.42 -7.98 -14.09
C GLU A 23 -7.17 -7.12 -14.11
N GLN A 24 -7.06 -6.15 -13.17
CA GLN A 24 -5.93 -5.22 -13.05
C GLN A 24 -4.77 -5.76 -12.22
N TRP A 25 -4.88 -6.97 -11.68
CA TRP A 25 -3.96 -7.55 -10.70
C TRP A 25 -3.41 -8.90 -11.12
N ARG A 26 -2.28 -9.27 -10.56
CA ARG A 26 -1.69 -10.62 -10.62
C ARG A 26 -0.83 -10.88 -9.38
N GLY A 27 -0.41 -12.11 -9.19
CA GLY A 27 0.56 -12.45 -8.15
C GLY A 27 1.93 -11.82 -8.40
N TYR A 28 2.64 -11.50 -7.32
CA TYR A 28 4.05 -11.13 -7.40
C TYR A 28 4.87 -12.35 -7.84
N LEU A 29 5.72 -12.19 -8.85
CA LEU A 29 6.46 -13.27 -9.52
C LEU A 29 5.57 -14.39 -10.07
N ALA A 30 4.33 -14.07 -10.42
CA ALA A 30 3.36 -14.99 -11.00
C ALA A 30 2.54 -14.30 -12.10
N GLU A 31 1.95 -15.08 -13.00
CA GLU A 31 1.11 -14.56 -14.07
C GLU A 31 -0.36 -14.41 -13.62
N ASP A 32 -0.81 -15.33 -12.77
CA ASP A 32 -2.19 -15.39 -12.29
C ASP A 32 -2.33 -14.87 -10.86
N ILE A 33 -3.58 -14.59 -10.47
CA ILE A 33 -3.93 -14.31 -9.08
C ILE A 33 -3.80 -15.60 -8.26
N PRO A 34 -3.09 -15.59 -7.12
CA PRO A 34 -3.08 -16.71 -6.20
C PRO A 34 -4.50 -17.06 -5.70
N GLN A 35 -4.79 -18.35 -5.56
CA GLN A 35 -6.12 -18.84 -5.17
C GLN A 35 -6.59 -18.36 -3.78
N GLU A 36 -5.67 -17.91 -2.94
CA GLU A 36 -5.94 -17.36 -1.61
C GLU A 36 -6.62 -15.99 -1.67
N TRP A 37 -6.49 -15.29 -2.79
CA TRP A 37 -7.19 -14.04 -3.05
C TRP A 37 -8.52 -14.31 -3.74
N ILE A 38 -9.61 -14.12 -3.01
CA ILE A 38 -10.99 -14.29 -3.49
C ILE A 38 -11.72 -12.94 -3.50
N ILE A 39 -12.92 -12.92 -4.04
CA ILE A 39 -13.85 -11.80 -3.93
C ILE A 39 -14.95 -12.20 -2.94
N GLU A 40 -15.10 -11.43 -1.87
CA GLU A 40 -16.09 -11.63 -0.82
C GLU A 40 -16.86 -10.31 -0.61
N ASP A 41 -18.17 -10.31 -0.81
CA ASP A 41 -19.05 -9.14 -0.63
C ASP A 41 -18.55 -7.87 -1.37
N GLY A 42 -18.06 -8.04 -2.59
CA GLY A 42 -17.54 -6.94 -3.40
C GLY A 42 -16.17 -6.39 -2.97
N ALA A 43 -15.46 -7.09 -2.10
CA ALA A 43 -14.10 -6.77 -1.68
C ALA A 43 -13.11 -7.86 -2.11
N MET A 44 -11.87 -7.49 -2.38
CA MET A 44 -10.77 -8.45 -2.36
C MET A 44 -10.64 -8.99 -0.95
N ALA A 45 -10.55 -10.30 -0.79
CA ALA A 45 -10.31 -10.93 0.50
C ALA A 45 -9.15 -11.92 0.38
N PHE A 46 -8.12 -11.74 1.19
CA PHE A 46 -7.07 -12.73 1.33
C PHE A 46 -7.46 -13.75 2.39
N ILE A 47 -7.50 -15.01 1.99
CA ILE A 47 -7.78 -16.14 2.89
C ILE A 47 -6.47 -16.90 3.09
N PRO A 48 -5.92 -16.92 4.31
CA PRO A 48 -4.64 -17.57 4.57
C PRO A 48 -4.61 -19.02 4.16
N GLY A 49 -3.57 -19.40 3.43
CA GLY A 49 -3.27 -20.78 3.05
C GLY A 49 -2.10 -21.34 3.85
N SER A 50 -1.66 -22.54 3.46
CA SER A 50 -0.53 -23.23 4.10
C SER A 50 0.84 -22.69 3.68
N GLN A 51 0.92 -21.87 2.65
CA GLN A 51 2.15 -21.30 2.10
C GLN A 51 2.05 -19.79 2.06
N GLY A 52 3.09 -19.09 2.53
CA GLY A 52 3.22 -17.64 2.42
C GLY A 52 3.66 -17.18 1.02
N GLY A 53 3.97 -15.87 0.91
CA GLY A 53 4.51 -15.28 -0.32
C GLY A 53 3.48 -15.10 -1.43
N LYS A 54 2.21 -14.89 -1.08
CA LYS A 54 1.10 -14.69 -2.04
C LYS A 54 0.73 -13.22 -2.20
N ASN A 55 1.72 -12.32 -2.18
CA ASN A 55 1.50 -10.92 -2.49
C ASN A 55 0.92 -10.76 -3.90
N ILE A 56 0.06 -9.76 -4.08
CA ILE A 56 -0.44 -9.38 -5.39
C ILE A 56 0.05 -7.98 -5.76
N ILE A 57 0.20 -7.74 -7.05
CA ILE A 57 0.63 -6.46 -7.60
C ILE A 57 -0.30 -6.05 -8.75
N THR A 58 -0.38 -4.73 -8.99
CA THR A 58 -1.02 -4.23 -10.21
C THR A 58 -0.26 -4.69 -11.46
N LYS A 59 -0.96 -4.97 -12.56
CA LYS A 59 -0.31 -5.24 -13.86
C LYS A 59 0.41 -4.00 -14.37
N ASP A 60 -0.20 -2.83 -14.23
CA ASP A 60 0.39 -1.54 -14.58
C ASP A 60 1.38 -1.07 -13.52
N LYS A 61 2.32 -0.22 -13.96
CA LYS A 61 3.28 0.49 -13.11
C LYS A 61 2.92 1.96 -13.04
N PHE A 62 3.23 2.58 -11.91
CA PHE A 62 2.90 3.98 -11.63
C PHE A 62 4.13 4.72 -11.10
N THR A 63 4.26 6.00 -11.46
CA THR A 63 5.35 6.88 -11.03
C THR A 63 4.85 7.99 -10.10
N ASN A 64 3.96 8.85 -10.62
CA ASN A 64 3.35 9.94 -9.85
C ASN A 64 1.85 9.72 -9.84
N PHE A 65 1.25 9.63 -8.67
CA PHE A 65 -0.15 9.24 -8.55
C PHE A 65 -0.75 9.60 -7.18
N ILE A 66 -2.08 9.58 -7.15
CA ILE A 66 -2.86 9.48 -5.93
C ILE A 66 -3.56 8.12 -5.96
N LEU A 67 -3.32 7.30 -4.94
CA LEU A 67 -4.01 6.04 -4.71
C LEU A 67 -5.06 6.23 -3.61
N SER A 68 -6.27 5.76 -3.84
CA SER A 68 -7.34 5.71 -2.84
C SER A 68 -7.86 4.29 -2.72
N LEU A 69 -7.92 3.76 -1.52
CA LEU A 69 -8.50 2.45 -1.24
C LEU A 69 -9.04 2.37 0.19
N GLU A 70 -9.94 1.44 0.41
CA GLU A 70 -10.38 1.07 1.75
C GLU A 70 -9.81 -0.31 2.12
N TRP A 71 -9.43 -0.45 3.39
CA TRP A 71 -8.91 -1.69 3.95
C TRP A 71 -9.59 -2.05 5.27
N LYS A 72 -9.66 -3.33 5.54
CA LYS A 72 -10.16 -3.90 6.81
C LYS A 72 -9.27 -5.07 7.17
N ILE A 73 -8.83 -5.11 8.43
CA ILE A 73 -7.97 -6.20 8.94
C ILE A 73 -8.74 -7.09 9.91
N SER A 74 -8.43 -8.37 9.91
CA SER A 74 -8.94 -9.31 10.90
C SER A 74 -8.31 -9.10 12.27
N GLU A 75 -8.97 -9.59 13.32
CA GLU A 75 -8.44 -9.58 14.68
C GLU A 75 -7.05 -10.25 14.73
N GLY A 76 -6.08 -9.56 15.33
CA GLY A 76 -4.69 -10.01 15.38
C GLY A 76 -3.99 -10.07 14.02
N GLY A 77 -4.56 -9.47 12.98
CA GLY A 77 -4.05 -9.58 11.62
C GLY A 77 -2.99 -8.53 11.26
N ASN A 78 -2.27 -8.83 10.17
CA ASN A 78 -1.24 -7.99 9.57
C ASN A 78 -1.31 -8.11 8.04
N SER A 79 -1.09 -7.01 7.36
CA SER A 79 -0.98 -6.86 5.91
C SER A 79 -0.23 -5.55 5.60
N GLY A 80 -0.27 -5.09 4.36
CA GLY A 80 0.37 -3.83 3.96
C GLY A 80 0.04 -3.42 2.54
N ILE A 81 0.27 -2.14 2.26
CA ILE A 81 0.13 -1.53 0.93
C ILE A 81 1.52 -1.07 0.49
N PHE A 82 1.97 -1.54 -0.67
CA PHE A 82 3.27 -1.18 -1.24
C PHE A 82 3.12 -0.27 -2.45
N TRP A 83 4.11 0.59 -2.68
CA TRP A 83 4.29 1.28 -3.96
C TRP A 83 5.74 1.15 -4.44
N GLY A 84 6.00 1.53 -5.68
CA GLY A 84 7.35 1.45 -6.23
C GLY A 84 7.93 0.04 -6.22
N VAL A 85 7.08 -0.98 -6.27
CA VAL A 85 7.51 -2.37 -6.28
C VAL A 85 8.20 -2.68 -7.60
N TYR A 86 9.45 -3.08 -7.53
CA TYR A 86 10.22 -3.59 -8.64
C TYR A 86 10.24 -5.12 -8.58
N GLU A 87 9.64 -5.74 -9.60
CA GLU A 87 9.53 -7.20 -9.66
C GLU A 87 10.77 -7.79 -10.30
N ASP A 88 11.50 -8.58 -9.54
CA ASP A 88 12.66 -9.33 -10.00
C ASP A 88 12.86 -10.56 -9.10
N ALA A 89 13.25 -11.69 -9.67
CA ALA A 89 13.47 -12.94 -8.93
C ALA A 89 14.52 -12.83 -7.81
N LYS A 90 15.46 -11.87 -7.91
CA LYS A 90 16.42 -11.59 -6.84
C LYS A 90 15.79 -10.96 -5.59
N PHE A 91 14.57 -10.44 -5.73
CA PHE A 91 13.75 -9.94 -4.63
C PHE A 91 12.52 -10.83 -4.48
N PRO A 92 12.59 -11.92 -3.72
CA PRO A 92 11.48 -12.87 -3.62
C PRO A 92 10.20 -12.29 -3.01
N GLU A 93 10.29 -11.16 -2.32
CA GLU A 93 9.15 -10.50 -1.69
C GLU A 93 9.01 -9.03 -2.13
N ALA A 94 7.76 -8.58 -2.32
CA ALA A 94 7.47 -7.23 -2.77
C ALA A 94 8.00 -6.13 -1.83
N TYR A 95 8.03 -6.40 -0.52
CA TYR A 95 8.52 -5.45 0.50
C TYR A 95 10.04 -5.19 0.42
N GLN A 96 10.78 -6.00 -0.34
CA GLN A 96 12.24 -5.80 -0.48
C GLN A 96 12.57 -4.59 -1.34
N THR A 97 11.62 -4.12 -2.15
CA THR A 97 11.79 -2.95 -3.01
C THR A 97 10.76 -1.85 -2.73
N GLY A 98 9.51 -2.22 -2.44
CA GLY A 98 8.41 -1.29 -2.21
C GLY A 98 8.32 -0.84 -0.76
N PRO A 99 8.39 0.47 -0.47
CA PRO A 99 8.01 0.99 0.83
C PRO A 99 6.55 0.66 1.14
N GLU A 100 6.23 0.60 2.43
CA GLU A 100 4.96 0.04 2.91
C GLU A 100 4.20 1.01 3.79
N ILE A 101 2.88 1.12 3.55
CA ILE A 101 1.93 1.62 4.55
C ILE A 101 1.37 0.41 5.29
N GLN A 102 1.63 0.37 6.59
CA GLN A 102 1.26 -0.74 7.47
C GLN A 102 -0.25 -0.92 7.60
N ILE A 103 -0.70 -2.17 7.55
CA ILE A 103 -2.05 -2.59 7.92
C ILE A 103 -1.92 -3.65 9.02
N VAL A 104 -2.42 -3.34 10.21
CA VAL A 104 -2.26 -4.23 11.37
C VAL A 104 -3.37 -4.00 12.39
N ASP A 105 -3.72 -5.02 13.15
CA ASP A 105 -4.52 -4.83 14.35
C ASP A 105 -3.65 -4.22 15.46
N ASN A 106 -3.84 -2.93 15.73
CA ASN A 106 -3.05 -2.19 16.70
C ASN A 106 -3.18 -2.72 18.14
N GLU A 107 -4.29 -3.39 18.46
CA GLU A 107 -4.53 -3.89 19.81
C GLU A 107 -3.90 -5.27 20.05
N LYS A 108 -3.98 -6.17 19.06
CA LYS A 108 -3.68 -7.59 19.29
C LYS A 108 -2.47 -8.12 18.54
N HIS A 109 -2.00 -7.45 17.49
CA HIS A 109 -0.82 -7.94 16.77
C HIS A 109 0.48 -7.53 17.48
N PRO A 110 1.46 -8.44 17.67
CA PRO A 110 2.73 -8.13 18.34
C PRO A 110 3.53 -7.00 17.68
N ASP A 111 3.54 -6.92 16.35
CA ASP A 111 4.25 -5.87 15.62
C ASP A 111 3.78 -4.45 16.00
N ALA A 112 2.49 -4.29 16.26
CA ALA A 112 1.93 -2.99 16.63
C ALA A 112 2.42 -2.50 18.00
N GLN A 113 3.00 -3.38 18.81
CA GLN A 113 3.55 -3.05 20.14
C GLN A 113 5.01 -2.61 20.07
N TYR A 114 5.59 -2.55 18.86
CA TYR A 114 6.96 -2.09 18.65
C TYR A 114 7.16 -0.68 19.17
N GLU A 115 8.24 -0.47 19.93
CA GLU A 115 8.57 0.83 20.54
C GLU A 115 8.71 1.92 19.46
N GLY A 116 8.16 3.11 19.73
CA GLY A 116 8.15 4.24 18.80
C GLY A 116 6.94 4.27 17.84
N GLY A 117 6.15 3.18 17.79
CA GLY A 117 4.88 3.15 17.06
C GLY A 117 4.98 3.09 15.53
N THR A 118 6.18 2.95 14.97
CA THR A 118 6.39 2.94 13.51
C THR A 118 5.91 1.66 12.82
N HIS A 119 5.46 0.67 13.59
CA HIS A 119 4.84 -0.57 13.09
C HIS A 119 3.31 -0.60 13.27
N LYS A 120 2.70 0.48 13.73
CA LYS A 120 1.24 0.61 13.86
C LYS A 120 0.57 0.84 12.52
N ALA A 121 -0.72 0.53 12.44
CA ALA A 121 -1.52 0.72 11.23
C ALA A 121 -1.44 2.17 10.72
N GLY A 122 -1.30 2.34 9.42
CA GLY A 122 -1.18 3.64 8.76
C GLY A 122 0.23 4.24 8.76
N SER A 123 1.18 3.65 9.49
CA SER A 123 2.58 4.11 9.51
C SER A 123 3.27 3.89 8.17
N LEU A 124 4.21 4.77 7.83
CA LEU A 124 5.27 4.42 6.90
C LEU A 124 6.19 3.46 7.65
N PHE A 125 6.05 2.17 7.33
CA PHE A 125 6.57 1.08 8.14
C PHE A 125 8.05 1.24 8.49
N ASP A 126 8.33 1.15 9.78
CA ASP A 126 9.67 1.31 10.39
C ASP A 126 10.32 2.69 10.22
N MET A 127 9.59 3.69 9.71
CA MET A 127 10.14 5.02 9.46
C MET A 127 9.33 6.17 10.09
N ILE A 128 7.99 6.23 9.88
CA ILE A 128 7.14 7.29 10.44
C ILE A 128 5.90 6.70 11.05
N ALA A 129 5.66 7.01 12.32
CA ALA A 129 4.51 6.52 13.05
C ALA A 129 3.20 7.21 12.65
N CYS A 130 2.12 6.42 12.58
CA CYS A 130 0.75 6.91 12.50
C CYS A 130 0.11 6.86 13.88
N PRO A 131 -0.54 7.94 14.36
CA PRO A 131 -1.23 7.93 15.64
C PRO A 131 -2.41 6.94 15.64
N ASP A 132 -2.57 6.19 16.73
CA ASP A 132 -3.67 5.21 16.89
C ASP A 132 -5.05 5.83 16.65
N SER A 133 -5.24 7.09 17.06
CA SER A 133 -6.52 7.80 16.96
C SER A 133 -7.00 8.03 15.53
N THR A 134 -6.14 7.82 14.52
CA THR A 134 -6.48 8.01 13.10
C THR A 134 -7.03 6.77 12.43
N VAL A 135 -6.87 5.59 13.03
CA VAL A 135 -7.34 4.31 12.49
C VAL A 135 -8.46 3.73 13.31
N LYS A 136 -9.35 3.00 12.64
CA LYS A 136 -10.43 2.25 13.27
C LYS A 136 -9.94 0.85 13.65
N PRO A 137 -10.53 0.22 14.66
CA PRO A 137 -10.11 -1.11 15.13
C PRO A 137 -10.32 -2.20 14.07
N ALA A 138 -9.72 -3.38 14.33
CA ALA A 138 -9.91 -4.57 13.51
C ALA A 138 -11.40 -4.86 13.27
N GLY A 139 -11.74 -5.30 12.07
CA GLY A 139 -13.12 -5.55 11.65
C GLY A 139 -13.86 -4.33 11.10
N GLU A 140 -13.27 -3.14 11.14
CA GLU A 140 -13.83 -1.93 10.56
C GLU A 140 -13.06 -1.47 9.31
N TRP A 141 -13.77 -0.82 8.39
CA TRP A 141 -13.18 -0.25 7.17
C TRP A 141 -12.46 1.07 7.44
N ASN A 142 -11.24 1.17 6.95
CA ASN A 142 -10.41 2.38 6.95
C ASN A 142 -10.19 2.87 5.52
N LEU A 143 -10.23 4.17 5.30
CA LEU A 143 -9.87 4.81 4.04
C LEU A 143 -8.42 5.26 4.09
N CYS A 144 -7.62 4.81 3.14
CA CYS A 144 -6.26 5.29 2.91
C CYS A 144 -6.17 6.02 1.58
N VAL A 145 -5.66 7.24 1.61
CA VAL A 145 -5.29 8.00 0.41
C VAL A 145 -3.80 8.30 0.49
N MET A 146 -3.09 7.93 -0.57
CA MET A 146 -1.65 8.11 -0.65
C MET A 146 -1.30 8.90 -1.91
N GLU A 147 -0.57 10.00 -1.76
CA GLU A 147 0.03 10.74 -2.87
C GLU A 147 1.52 10.41 -2.94
N ILE A 148 1.98 10.02 -4.12
CA ILE A 148 3.40 9.83 -4.45
C ILE A 148 3.72 10.69 -5.66
N ASN A 149 4.53 11.72 -5.47
CA ASN A 149 4.88 12.68 -6.51
C ASN A 149 6.38 12.96 -6.54
N HIS A 150 7.08 12.25 -7.40
CA HIS A 150 8.53 12.41 -7.57
C HIS A 150 8.94 13.75 -8.19
N LYS A 151 8.02 14.43 -8.92
CA LYS A 151 8.29 15.76 -9.49
C LYS A 151 8.44 16.82 -8.41
N THR A 152 7.67 16.69 -7.33
CA THR A 152 7.69 17.60 -6.18
C THR A 152 8.44 17.02 -4.98
N ASN A 153 8.95 15.79 -5.10
CA ASN A 153 9.59 15.04 -4.01
C ASN A 153 8.71 14.92 -2.78
N LEU A 154 7.43 14.63 -2.99
CA LEU A 154 6.42 14.56 -1.93
C LEU A 154 5.74 13.19 -1.90
N GLY A 155 5.84 12.52 -0.76
CA GLY A 155 4.94 11.47 -0.32
C GLY A 155 4.00 12.01 0.76
N LYS A 156 2.74 11.61 0.73
CA LYS A 156 1.72 12.02 1.69
C LYS A 156 0.76 10.86 1.96
N VAL A 157 0.40 10.69 3.22
CA VAL A 157 -0.62 9.72 3.63
C VAL A 157 -1.75 10.42 4.38
N ILE A 158 -2.97 10.14 3.95
CA ILE A 158 -4.21 10.57 4.57
C ILE A 158 -4.95 9.31 5.00
N MET A 159 -5.26 9.19 6.28
CA MET A 159 -6.00 8.07 6.84
C MET A 159 -7.31 8.56 7.44
N ASN A 160 -8.43 8.01 6.95
CA ASN A 160 -9.78 8.41 7.40
C ASN A 160 -10.00 9.94 7.36
N ASN A 161 -9.58 10.57 6.24
CA ASN A 161 -9.65 12.02 5.98
C ASN A 161 -8.75 12.90 6.88
N ILE A 162 -7.81 12.30 7.61
CA ILE A 162 -6.82 13.02 8.42
C ILE A 162 -5.45 12.88 7.73
N GLU A 163 -4.81 14.00 7.37
CA GLU A 163 -3.42 13.98 6.92
C GLU A 163 -2.52 13.53 8.08
N VAL A 164 -1.85 12.40 7.91
CA VAL A 164 -1.08 11.77 8.98
C VAL A 164 0.36 12.28 8.96
N PHE A 165 1.00 12.22 7.80
CA PHE A 165 2.37 12.70 7.60
C PHE A 165 2.67 12.94 6.11
N THR A 166 3.73 13.69 5.88
CA THR A 166 4.41 13.83 4.59
C THR A 166 5.86 13.37 4.71
N PHE A 167 6.46 12.97 3.60
CA PHE A 167 7.84 12.48 3.58
C PHE A 167 8.49 12.72 2.21
N PRO A 168 9.83 12.81 2.16
CA PRO A 168 10.57 12.86 0.90
C PRO A 168 10.58 11.48 0.24
N LEU A 169 10.66 11.43 -1.09
CA LEU A 169 10.71 10.19 -1.87
C LEU A 169 12.11 9.85 -2.38
N HIS A 170 13.00 10.82 -2.39
CA HIS A 170 14.38 10.67 -2.85
C HIS A 170 15.27 11.80 -2.24
N GLY A 171 16.57 11.71 -2.49
CA GLY A 171 17.56 12.66 -1.98
C GLY A 171 18.02 12.35 -0.56
N ASP A 172 18.85 13.25 -0.01
CA ASP A 172 19.54 13.03 1.29
C ASP A 172 18.57 12.75 2.45
N ALA A 173 17.42 13.44 2.46
CA ALA A 173 16.43 13.23 3.51
C ALA A 173 15.81 11.83 3.47
N TRP A 174 15.49 11.31 2.29
CA TRP A 174 15.03 9.93 2.12
C TRP A 174 16.12 8.92 2.50
N GLU A 175 17.34 9.11 2.01
CA GLU A 175 18.48 8.25 2.34
C GLU A 175 18.74 8.19 3.86
N THR A 176 18.60 9.33 4.55
CA THR A 176 18.73 9.38 6.02
C THR A 176 17.63 8.58 6.72
N MET A 177 16.38 8.67 6.24
CA MET A 177 15.27 7.86 6.78
C MET A 177 15.52 6.37 6.61
N VAL A 178 15.96 5.94 5.41
CA VAL A 178 16.29 4.54 5.13
C VAL A 178 17.47 4.07 6.00
N ALA A 179 18.53 4.89 6.14
CA ALA A 179 19.70 4.57 6.94
C ALA A 179 19.38 4.38 8.44
N ASN A 180 18.33 5.05 8.94
CA ASN A 180 17.85 4.93 10.32
C ASN A 180 16.81 3.84 10.52
N SER A 181 16.47 3.08 9.47
CA SER A 181 15.49 2.01 9.50
C SER A 181 16.13 0.63 9.38
N LYS A 182 15.32 -0.41 9.54
CA LYS A 182 15.73 -1.81 9.28
C LYS A 182 16.15 -2.05 7.83
N PHE A 183 15.80 -1.14 6.91
CA PHE A 183 16.06 -1.26 5.47
C PHE A 183 17.42 -0.72 5.03
N LYS A 184 18.25 -0.23 5.94
CA LYS A 184 19.52 0.46 5.64
C LYS A 184 20.45 -0.30 4.69
N ASP A 185 20.46 -1.63 4.79
CA ASP A 185 21.33 -2.49 4.00
C ASP A 185 20.58 -3.25 2.87
N TRP A 186 19.34 -2.87 2.60
CA TRP A 186 18.52 -3.49 1.56
C TRP A 186 18.79 -2.83 0.21
N GLU A 187 19.38 -3.57 -0.71
CA GLU A 187 19.84 -3.08 -2.01
C GLU A 187 18.75 -2.37 -2.83
N GLY A 188 17.54 -2.94 -2.85
CA GLY A 188 16.45 -2.46 -3.71
C GLY A 188 15.43 -1.57 -3.03
N PHE A 189 15.50 -1.37 -1.71
CA PHE A 189 14.43 -0.71 -0.98
C PHE A 189 14.29 0.78 -1.33
N GLY A 190 13.09 1.16 -1.79
CA GLY A 190 12.76 2.56 -2.10
C GLY A 190 13.56 3.19 -3.23
N ARG A 191 14.17 2.39 -4.12
CA ARG A 191 15.04 2.84 -5.21
C ARG A 191 14.32 3.12 -6.53
N TYR A 192 13.11 2.60 -6.67
CA TYR A 192 12.42 2.60 -7.95
C TYR A 192 11.27 3.63 -7.97
N LYS A 193 11.41 4.66 -8.82
CA LYS A 193 10.39 5.71 -8.99
C LYS A 193 9.14 5.19 -9.68
N THR A 194 9.32 4.28 -10.62
CA THR A 194 8.23 3.63 -11.35
C THR A 194 8.14 2.18 -10.92
N GLY A 195 6.98 1.77 -10.43
CA GLY A 195 6.77 0.41 -9.96
C GLY A 195 5.31 0.06 -9.79
N HIS A 196 5.07 -1.16 -9.38
CA HIS A 196 3.73 -1.67 -9.12
C HIS A 196 3.22 -1.20 -7.74
N ILE A 197 1.90 -1.10 -7.62
CA ILE A 197 1.21 -1.11 -6.33
C ILE A 197 1.09 -2.56 -5.89
N GLY A 198 1.33 -2.84 -4.62
CA GLY A 198 1.24 -4.18 -4.06
C GLY A 198 0.37 -4.26 -2.82
N LEU A 199 -0.21 -5.44 -2.59
CA LEU A 199 -0.96 -5.78 -1.38
C LEU A 199 -0.36 -7.03 -0.76
N GLN A 200 -0.16 -7.00 0.56
CA GLN A 200 0.65 -7.99 1.26
C GLN A 200 -0.17 -9.20 1.73
N ASP A 201 0.39 -10.40 1.51
CA ASP A 201 0.13 -11.59 2.28
C ASP A 201 1.07 -11.65 3.49
N HIS A 202 0.52 -11.52 4.69
CA HIS A 202 1.24 -11.72 5.96
C HIS A 202 0.66 -12.90 6.76
N GLY A 203 -0.09 -13.78 6.10
CA GLY A 203 -0.70 -14.95 6.73
C GLY A 203 -2.00 -14.68 7.49
N ASN A 204 -2.58 -13.50 7.34
CA ASN A 204 -3.81 -13.12 8.02
C ASN A 204 -4.88 -12.65 7.03
N LYS A 205 -6.15 -12.86 7.38
CA LYS A 205 -7.26 -12.36 6.56
C LYS A 205 -7.31 -10.85 6.56
N VAL A 206 -7.39 -10.29 5.35
CA VAL A 206 -7.49 -8.84 5.09
C VAL A 206 -8.43 -8.61 3.91
N TRP A 207 -9.11 -7.46 3.90
CA TRP A 207 -10.02 -7.07 2.82
C TRP A 207 -9.63 -5.70 2.27
N PHE A 208 -9.77 -5.55 0.95
CA PHE A 208 -9.59 -4.28 0.23
C PHE A 208 -10.76 -4.05 -0.72
N ARG A 209 -11.19 -2.80 -0.83
CA ARG A 209 -12.24 -2.39 -1.78
C ARG A 209 -12.06 -0.95 -2.23
N ASN A 210 -12.86 -0.55 -3.24
CA ASN A 210 -12.88 0.82 -3.74
C ASN A 210 -11.47 1.32 -4.11
N ILE A 211 -10.72 0.48 -4.82
CA ILE A 211 -9.34 0.78 -5.19
C ILE A 211 -9.33 1.55 -6.50
N LYS A 212 -8.84 2.78 -6.46
CA LYS A 212 -8.70 3.64 -7.63
C LYS A 212 -7.41 4.46 -7.55
N ILE A 213 -6.87 4.80 -8.70
CA ILE A 213 -5.64 5.55 -8.83
C ILE A 213 -5.81 6.68 -9.87
N LYS A 214 -5.17 7.80 -9.62
CA LYS A 214 -5.14 8.96 -10.49
C LYS A 214 -3.69 9.30 -10.78
N LYS A 215 -3.31 9.34 -12.05
CA LYS A 215 -1.96 9.76 -12.47
C LYS A 215 -1.82 11.28 -12.35
N LEU A 216 -0.65 11.73 -11.87
CA LEU A 216 -0.29 13.14 -11.70
C LEU A 216 0.65 13.64 -12.80
#